data_696d6b9a7cd1c3752df17e48d9617558
#
_entry.id   696d6b9a7cd1c3752df17e48d9617558
#
_cell.length_a   1.000
_cell.length_b   1.000
_cell.length_c   1.000
_cell.angle_alpha   90.00
_cell.angle_beta   90.00
_cell.angle_gamma   90.00
#
_symmetry.space_group_name_H-M   'P 1'
#
loop_
_entity.id
_entity.type
_entity.pdbx_description
1 polymer ?
#
loop_
_entity_poly.entity_id
_entity_poly.type
_entity_poly.pdbx_seq_one_letter_code
_entity_poly.pdbx_strand_id
1 'polypeptide(L)'
;AKNRMYCNYAFYFGATPDNANELADLKNLEGCCGIKLFAGSSTGNLLVQHEEDIEKVFKSSSKVVSVHSEDEEILNMNKKLIKRGDVQSHPIWRSEECAISSTRRIVRIAERYKKKAHILHVTTKQEVEFLSQHKGNITFEITPQHLTMYAPDCYDKLGTYAQMNPPLRDKSHYDRLWYAVKNNLNDTIGSDHAPHLKENKEKSYPNSPSGMPGVQTLLPVMLNHINDGKLSLEQLMNCICENPVKIFGIKDKGFIKEGFDADFTIVDMNKKITIKNENIESKCGWTPFDGYELKGTPVSTIISGQIKMKDGIILGDPEGKSLKF
;
A
#
# COMPACT_ATOMS: atom_id res chain seq x y z
N ALA A 1 -3.11 -13.01 15.44
CA ALA A 1 -2.87 -13.65 14.13
C ALA A 1 -2.67 -15.16 14.24
N LYS A 2 -1.97 -15.64 15.28
CA LYS A 2 -1.72 -17.08 15.50
C LYS A 2 -3.03 -17.88 15.44
N ASN A 3 -3.06 -18.97 14.67
CA ASN A 3 -4.24 -19.84 14.43
C ASN A 3 -5.44 -19.11 13.77
N ARG A 4 -5.20 -17.97 13.10
CA ARG A 4 -6.23 -17.21 12.40
C ARG A 4 -5.82 -16.76 10.99
N MET A 5 -4.53 -16.86 10.65
CA MET A 5 -3.99 -16.48 9.35
C MET A 5 -3.58 -17.70 8.57
N TYR A 6 -3.98 -17.81 7.32
CA TYR A 6 -3.52 -18.85 6.40
C TYR A 6 -2.11 -18.56 5.86
N CYS A 7 -1.82 -17.27 5.62
CA CYS A 7 -0.48 -16.81 5.21
C CYS A 7 0.37 -16.40 6.41
N ASN A 8 1.69 -16.35 6.20
CA ASN A 8 2.62 -15.78 7.17
C ASN A 8 2.37 -14.27 7.31
N TYR A 9 2.70 -13.71 8.48
CA TYR A 9 2.32 -12.34 8.84
C TYR A 9 3.40 -11.61 9.63
N ALA A 10 3.35 -10.30 9.57
CA ALA A 10 4.07 -9.38 10.43
C ALA A 10 3.24 -8.13 10.66
N PHE A 11 3.63 -7.31 11.65
CA PHE A 11 2.91 -6.11 12.02
C PHE A 11 3.83 -4.91 12.06
N TYR A 12 3.29 -3.75 11.72
CA TYR A 12 3.90 -2.48 12.04
C TYR A 12 3.60 -2.07 13.48
N PHE A 13 4.56 -1.43 14.11
CA PHE A 13 4.32 -0.68 15.33
C PHE A 13 3.92 0.76 14.97
N GLY A 14 2.77 1.22 15.43
CA GLY A 14 2.28 2.57 15.18
C GLY A 14 3.05 3.60 16.00
N ALA A 15 3.71 4.54 15.33
CA ALA A 15 4.39 5.65 16.02
C ALA A 15 3.38 6.73 16.43
N THR A 16 3.60 7.27 17.63
CA THR A 16 2.94 8.47 18.17
C THR A 16 3.98 9.37 18.82
N PRO A 17 3.68 10.65 19.08
CA PRO A 17 4.60 11.51 19.84
C PRO A 17 5.02 10.92 21.19
N ASP A 18 4.09 10.21 21.86
CA ASP A 18 4.27 9.70 23.22
C ASP A 18 5.15 8.45 23.29
N ASN A 19 5.12 7.58 22.25
CA ASN A 19 5.84 6.31 22.26
C ASN A 19 7.17 6.33 21.47
N ALA A 20 7.63 7.49 20.99
CA ALA A 20 8.83 7.60 20.19
C ALA A 20 10.07 6.99 20.86
N ASN A 21 10.16 7.03 22.20
CA ASN A 21 11.29 6.48 22.96
C ASN A 21 11.34 4.94 22.97
N GLU A 22 10.21 4.27 22.71
CA GLU A 22 10.11 2.81 22.69
C GLU A 22 10.60 2.21 21.36
N LEU A 23 10.76 3.04 20.31
CA LEU A 23 11.05 2.58 18.96
C LEU A 23 12.43 1.94 18.80
N ALA A 24 13.35 2.23 19.71
CA ALA A 24 14.68 1.61 19.73
C ALA A 24 14.61 0.11 20.09
N ASP A 25 13.68 -0.27 20.97
CA ASP A 25 13.53 -1.62 21.49
C ASP A 25 12.87 -2.57 20.48
N LEU A 26 12.20 -2.03 19.46
CA LEU A 26 11.53 -2.81 18.41
C LEU A 26 12.48 -3.69 17.60
N LYS A 27 13.81 -3.46 17.69
CA LYS A 27 14.82 -4.28 17.00
C LYS A 27 14.64 -5.77 17.26
N ASN A 28 14.30 -6.13 18.51
CA ASN A 28 14.16 -7.51 18.96
C ASN A 28 12.71 -7.97 19.08
N LEU A 29 11.73 -7.13 18.74
CA LEU A 29 10.32 -7.50 18.82
C LEU A 29 9.97 -8.48 17.72
N GLU A 30 9.63 -9.70 18.09
CA GLU A 30 9.23 -10.75 17.16
C GLU A 30 7.97 -10.32 16.37
N GLY A 31 7.99 -10.59 15.07
CA GLY A 31 6.86 -10.27 14.17
C GLY A 31 6.66 -8.78 13.88
N CYS A 32 7.54 -7.90 14.37
CA CYS A 32 7.51 -6.49 14.01
C CYS A 32 8.34 -6.24 12.75
N CYS A 33 7.68 -5.87 11.63
CA CYS A 33 8.37 -5.60 10.37
C CYS A 33 8.93 -4.17 10.28
N GLY A 34 8.36 -3.22 10.98
CA GLY A 34 8.70 -1.81 10.85
C GLY A 34 7.86 -0.91 11.72
N ILE A 35 8.05 0.38 11.54
CA ILE A 35 7.31 1.44 12.24
C ILE A 35 6.36 2.08 11.23
N LYS A 36 5.09 2.27 11.60
CA LYS A 36 4.11 3.03 10.81
C LYS A 36 3.98 4.43 11.36
N LEU A 37 4.19 5.42 10.51
CA LEU A 37 4.01 6.84 10.81
C LEU A 37 2.96 7.46 9.91
N PHE A 38 2.04 8.24 10.47
CA PHE A 38 1.09 9.08 9.75
C PHE A 38 1.50 10.54 9.91
N ALA A 39 2.08 11.13 8.86
CA ALA A 39 2.46 12.56 8.86
C ALA A 39 1.27 13.49 8.58
N GLY A 40 0.21 12.95 7.99
CA GLY A 40 -1.07 13.60 7.76
C GLY A 40 -2.24 12.71 8.22
N SER A 41 -3.37 13.35 8.53
CA SER A 41 -4.57 12.65 9.00
C SER A 41 -5.16 11.74 7.91
N SER A 42 -5.43 10.50 8.30
CA SER A 42 -6.11 9.49 7.52
C SER A 42 -7.14 8.79 8.41
N THR A 43 -7.32 7.49 8.27
CA THR A 43 -8.20 6.72 9.14
C THR A 43 -7.48 6.39 10.45
N GLY A 44 -8.08 6.70 11.61
CA GLY A 44 -7.52 6.43 12.94
C GLY A 44 -6.95 7.68 13.64
N ASN A 45 -6.20 7.47 14.73
CA ASN A 45 -5.73 8.53 15.64
C ASN A 45 -4.20 8.53 15.86
N LEU A 46 -3.42 7.96 14.94
CA LEU A 46 -1.96 7.85 15.06
C LEU A 46 -1.25 8.99 14.31
N LEU A 47 -1.71 10.24 14.47
CA LEU A 47 -1.12 11.38 13.77
C LEU A 47 0.16 11.88 14.45
N VAL A 48 1.23 12.06 13.66
CA VAL A 48 2.50 12.68 14.05
C VAL A 48 2.79 13.81 13.07
N GLN A 49 2.21 15.00 13.29
CA GLN A 49 2.20 16.11 12.33
C GLN A 49 3.40 17.07 12.49
N HIS A 50 3.89 17.26 13.72
CA HIS A 50 4.94 18.24 13.98
C HIS A 50 6.32 17.70 13.65
N GLU A 51 7.15 18.53 13.01
CA GLU A 51 8.48 18.14 12.56
C GLU A 51 9.34 17.58 13.70
N GLU A 52 9.29 18.20 14.89
CA GLU A 52 10.03 17.77 16.06
C GLU A 52 9.66 16.33 16.51
N ASP A 53 8.38 15.96 16.41
CA ASP A 53 7.92 14.61 16.76
C ASP A 53 8.30 13.60 15.68
N ILE A 54 8.22 13.98 14.41
CA ILE A 54 8.74 13.17 13.29
C ILE A 54 10.23 12.93 13.47
N GLU A 55 11.02 13.95 13.82
CA GLU A 55 12.46 13.81 14.12
C GLU A 55 12.73 12.85 15.27
N LYS A 56 11.95 12.90 16.37
CA LYS A 56 12.05 11.96 17.49
C LYS A 56 11.82 10.52 17.01
N VAL A 57 10.76 10.28 16.19
CA VAL A 57 10.48 8.97 15.62
C VAL A 57 11.68 8.46 14.81
N PHE A 58 12.19 9.26 13.87
CA PHE A 58 13.32 8.83 13.05
C PHE A 58 14.61 8.63 13.88
N LYS A 59 14.91 9.53 14.78
CA LYS A 59 16.09 9.43 15.66
C LYS A 59 16.09 8.13 16.45
N SER A 60 14.95 7.76 17.03
CA SER A 60 14.80 6.57 17.87
C SER A 60 14.54 5.29 17.08
N SER A 61 14.19 5.37 15.80
CA SER A 61 13.82 4.19 15.02
C SER A 61 14.96 3.16 14.92
N SER A 62 14.65 1.90 15.14
CA SER A 62 15.55 0.75 14.95
C SER A 62 15.19 -0.11 13.73
N LYS A 63 14.05 0.18 13.09
CA LYS A 63 13.53 -0.50 11.90
C LYS A 63 13.13 0.54 10.83
N VAL A 64 12.78 0.08 9.64
CA VAL A 64 12.27 0.96 8.57
C VAL A 64 11.01 1.70 9.04
N VAL A 65 10.94 3.00 8.74
CA VAL A 65 9.76 3.83 9.02
C VAL A 65 8.93 3.93 7.74
N SER A 66 7.75 3.31 7.73
CA SER A 66 6.80 3.37 6.62
C SER A 66 5.81 4.50 6.86
N VAL A 67 5.75 5.44 5.91
CA VAL A 67 5.10 6.74 6.12
C VAL A 67 3.91 6.95 5.21
N HIS A 68 2.74 7.22 5.80
CA HIS A 68 1.66 7.91 5.11
C HIS A 68 2.03 9.40 5.03
N SER A 69 2.38 9.86 3.84
CA SER A 69 3.06 11.14 3.63
C SER A 69 2.12 12.17 3.03
N GLU A 70 1.35 12.85 3.86
CA GLU A 70 0.56 14.04 3.53
C GLU A 70 0.82 15.12 4.60
N ASP A 71 0.85 16.39 4.20
CA ASP A 71 1.13 17.51 5.09
C ASP A 71 -0.14 17.98 5.79
N GLU A 72 -0.20 17.79 7.12
CA GLU A 72 -1.40 18.11 7.91
C GLU A 72 -1.74 19.60 7.93
N GLU A 73 -0.75 20.49 7.87
CA GLU A 73 -1.00 21.93 7.83
C GLU A 73 -1.68 22.33 6.52
N ILE A 74 -1.19 21.79 5.39
CA ILE A 74 -1.79 22.00 4.07
C ILE A 74 -3.18 21.39 4.01
N LEU A 75 -3.38 20.16 4.56
CA LEU A 75 -4.70 19.55 4.66
C LEU A 75 -5.68 20.46 5.41
N ASN A 76 -5.26 21.01 6.55
CA ASN A 76 -6.10 21.90 7.35
C ASN A 76 -6.44 23.21 6.62
N MET A 77 -5.46 23.83 5.96
CA MET A 77 -5.69 25.02 5.13
C MET A 77 -6.68 24.76 3.98
N ASN A 78 -6.60 23.58 3.38
CA ASN A 78 -7.41 23.19 2.23
C ASN A 78 -8.81 22.65 2.60
N LYS A 79 -9.13 22.42 3.87
CA LYS A 79 -10.47 21.95 4.30
C LYS A 79 -11.63 22.77 3.74
N LYS A 80 -11.41 24.07 3.51
CA LYS A 80 -12.38 24.99 2.86
C LYS A 80 -12.73 24.61 1.43
N LEU A 81 -11.92 23.78 0.76
CA LEU A 81 -12.13 23.31 -0.61
C LEU A 81 -13.03 22.07 -0.68
N ILE A 82 -13.38 21.48 0.47
CA ILE A 82 -14.30 20.34 0.55
C ILE A 82 -15.69 20.80 0.13
N LYS A 83 -16.24 20.18 -0.92
CA LYS A 83 -17.62 20.40 -1.34
C LYS A 83 -18.49 19.23 -0.86
N ARG A 84 -19.42 19.50 0.04
CA ARG A 84 -20.33 18.47 0.56
C ARG A 84 -21.15 17.83 -0.56
N GLY A 85 -21.22 16.52 -0.59
CA GLY A 85 -21.89 15.75 -1.64
C GLY A 85 -21.09 15.57 -2.93
N ASP A 86 -19.93 16.23 -3.08
CA ASP A 86 -19.10 16.17 -4.27
C ASP A 86 -17.74 15.52 -3.95
N VAL A 87 -17.63 14.22 -4.19
CA VAL A 87 -16.39 13.46 -3.95
C VAL A 87 -15.25 13.87 -4.90
N GLN A 88 -15.53 14.52 -6.02
CA GLN A 88 -14.51 15.06 -6.92
C GLN A 88 -13.68 16.19 -6.27
N SER A 89 -14.17 16.80 -5.20
CA SER A 89 -13.39 17.73 -4.41
C SER A 89 -12.33 17.05 -3.52
N HIS A 90 -12.34 15.72 -3.40
CA HIS A 90 -11.41 14.96 -2.57
C HIS A 90 -9.93 15.15 -2.98
N PRO A 91 -9.52 14.97 -4.25
CA PRO A 91 -8.16 15.23 -4.69
C PRO A 91 -7.78 16.72 -4.69
N ILE A 92 -8.76 17.62 -4.62
CA ILE A 92 -8.51 19.08 -4.60
C ILE A 92 -8.03 19.53 -3.22
N TRP A 93 -8.72 19.11 -2.15
CA TRP A 93 -8.31 19.50 -0.81
C TRP A 93 -7.13 18.68 -0.29
N ARG A 94 -7.01 17.40 -0.66
CA ARG A 94 -5.82 16.57 -0.46
C ARG A 94 -4.87 16.74 -1.66
N SER A 95 -4.37 17.96 -1.83
CA SER A 95 -3.67 18.41 -3.04
C SER A 95 -2.33 17.68 -3.27
N GLU A 96 -1.79 17.87 -4.47
CA GLU A 96 -0.44 17.41 -4.82
C GLU A 96 0.63 18.01 -3.91
N GLU A 97 0.48 19.32 -3.60
CA GLU A 97 1.39 20.02 -2.72
C GLU A 97 1.40 19.42 -1.31
N CYS A 98 0.24 18.95 -0.84
CA CYS A 98 0.14 18.25 0.43
C CYS A 98 1.03 16.98 0.46
N ALA A 99 1.04 16.21 -0.61
CA ALA A 99 1.84 14.98 -0.71
C ALA A 99 3.34 15.31 -0.84
N ILE A 100 3.74 16.17 -1.78
CA ILE A 100 5.16 16.44 -2.04
C ILE A 100 5.83 17.23 -0.91
N SER A 101 5.13 18.15 -0.23
CA SER A 101 5.65 18.89 0.92
C SER A 101 6.03 17.94 2.04
N SER A 102 5.11 17.05 2.41
CA SER A 102 5.38 16.03 3.42
C SER A 102 6.52 15.10 3.01
N THR A 103 6.50 14.59 1.78
CA THR A 103 7.52 13.65 1.28
C THR A 103 8.92 14.26 1.33
N ARG A 104 9.09 15.53 0.94
CA ARG A 104 10.37 16.25 1.06
C ARG A 104 10.81 16.39 2.51
N ARG A 105 9.90 16.71 3.42
CA ARG A 105 10.17 16.81 4.86
C ARG A 105 10.64 15.47 5.43
N ILE A 106 9.93 14.39 5.14
CA ILE A 106 10.26 13.04 5.61
C ILE A 106 11.63 12.59 5.09
N VAL A 107 11.92 12.76 3.81
CA VAL A 107 13.20 12.37 3.21
C VAL A 107 14.35 13.15 3.85
N ARG A 108 14.23 14.47 3.99
CA ARG A 108 15.22 15.32 4.64
C ARG A 108 15.54 14.86 6.07
N ILE A 109 14.50 14.50 6.84
CA ILE A 109 14.65 14.01 8.22
C ILE A 109 15.31 12.63 8.21
N ALA A 110 14.85 11.70 7.39
CA ALA A 110 15.41 10.36 7.30
C ALA A 110 16.90 10.38 6.92
N GLU A 111 17.29 11.20 5.96
CA GLU A 111 18.70 11.38 5.54
C GLU A 111 19.56 12.01 6.66
N ARG A 112 19.04 13.05 7.35
CA ARG A 112 19.73 13.68 8.49
C ARG A 112 20.09 12.67 9.56
N TYR A 113 19.18 11.76 9.90
CA TYR A 113 19.40 10.73 10.92
C TYR A 113 19.96 9.41 10.35
N LYS A 114 20.23 9.34 9.04
CA LYS A 114 20.71 8.13 8.34
C LYS A 114 19.81 6.91 8.58
N LYS A 115 18.49 7.11 8.55
CA LYS A 115 17.49 6.09 8.80
C LYS A 115 16.77 5.69 7.50
N LYS A 116 16.22 4.48 7.50
CA LYS A 116 15.43 3.99 6.38
C LYS A 116 14.01 4.54 6.43
N ALA A 117 13.54 5.11 5.34
CA ALA A 117 12.16 5.50 5.14
C ALA A 117 11.55 4.79 3.93
N HIS A 118 10.31 4.35 4.07
CA HIS A 118 9.51 3.79 2.99
C HIS A 118 8.25 4.63 2.82
N ILE A 119 8.18 5.38 1.72
CA ILE A 119 7.03 6.25 1.42
C ILE A 119 5.93 5.39 0.81
N LEU A 120 4.83 5.23 1.51
CA LEU A 120 3.71 4.40 1.11
C LEU A 120 2.86 5.08 0.03
N HIS A 121 2.23 4.28 -0.83
CA HIS A 121 1.16 4.71 -1.76
C HIS A 121 1.40 6.07 -2.42
N VAL A 122 2.55 6.29 -3.04
CA VAL A 122 2.91 7.51 -3.78
C VAL A 122 1.92 7.74 -4.92
N THR A 123 1.45 8.99 -5.06
CA THR A 123 0.37 9.32 -6.01
C THR A 123 0.70 10.44 -6.99
N THR A 124 1.76 11.22 -6.76
CA THR A 124 2.03 12.42 -7.57
C THR A 124 3.27 12.26 -8.46
N LYS A 125 3.25 12.93 -9.60
CA LYS A 125 4.41 13.01 -10.49
C LYS A 125 5.61 13.69 -9.80
N GLN A 126 5.34 14.70 -8.97
CA GLN A 126 6.36 15.44 -8.24
C GLN A 126 7.06 14.55 -7.21
N GLU A 127 6.31 13.68 -6.51
CA GLU A 127 6.90 12.70 -5.59
C GLU A 127 7.78 11.69 -6.34
N VAL A 128 7.31 11.15 -7.49
CA VAL A 128 8.09 10.24 -8.30
C VAL A 128 9.39 10.89 -8.77
N GLU A 129 9.35 12.12 -9.28
CA GLU A 129 10.52 12.87 -9.72
C GLU A 129 11.52 13.10 -8.59
N PHE A 130 11.03 13.52 -7.43
CA PHE A 130 11.85 13.76 -6.26
C PHE A 130 12.45 12.46 -5.72
N LEU A 131 11.65 11.43 -5.45
CA LEU A 131 12.08 10.17 -4.86
C LEU A 131 13.03 9.37 -5.78
N SER A 132 12.93 9.52 -7.10
CA SER A 132 13.85 8.89 -8.04
C SER A 132 15.30 9.35 -7.88
N GLN A 133 15.52 10.52 -7.28
CA GLN A 133 16.85 11.10 -7.00
C GLN A 133 17.39 10.71 -5.60
N HIS A 134 16.54 10.13 -4.72
CA HIS A 134 16.87 9.75 -3.36
C HIS A 134 16.78 8.24 -3.20
N LYS A 135 17.88 7.53 -3.50
CA LYS A 135 17.94 6.06 -3.42
C LYS A 135 18.75 5.59 -2.20
N GLY A 136 18.75 4.31 -1.95
CA GLY A 136 19.45 3.68 -0.84
C GLY A 136 18.58 3.52 0.40
N ASN A 137 18.60 4.49 1.31
CA ASN A 137 17.78 4.43 2.52
C ASN A 137 16.31 4.87 2.30
N ILE A 138 16.02 5.46 1.16
CA ILE A 138 14.67 5.92 0.80
C ILE A 138 14.11 5.00 -0.27
N THR A 139 12.93 4.44 0.02
CA THR A 139 12.18 3.58 -0.89
C THR A 139 10.73 4.04 -0.97
N PHE A 140 10.00 3.67 -2.02
CA PHE A 140 8.60 4.04 -2.15
C PHE A 140 7.72 2.98 -2.81
N GLU A 141 6.45 3.05 -2.49
CA GLU A 141 5.39 2.14 -2.89
C GLU A 141 4.37 2.82 -3.81
N ILE A 142 3.82 2.07 -4.75
CA ILE A 142 2.63 2.44 -5.53
C ILE A 142 1.57 1.36 -5.30
N THR A 143 0.27 1.69 -5.47
CA THR A 143 -0.80 0.69 -5.32
C THR A 143 -1.43 0.34 -6.67
N PRO A 144 -2.04 -0.86 -6.81
CA PRO A 144 -2.79 -1.22 -8.01
C PRO A 144 -3.93 -0.26 -8.33
N GLN A 145 -4.56 0.33 -7.32
CA GLN A 145 -5.64 1.31 -7.49
C GLN A 145 -5.14 2.54 -8.26
N HIS A 146 -3.99 3.11 -7.86
CA HIS A 146 -3.38 4.26 -8.54
C HIS A 146 -2.78 3.90 -9.91
N LEU A 147 -2.51 2.61 -10.18
CA LEU A 147 -2.06 2.12 -11.49
C LEU A 147 -3.23 1.72 -12.42
N THR A 148 -4.47 1.71 -11.94
CA THR A 148 -5.63 1.26 -12.73
C THR A 148 -6.65 2.35 -12.95
N MET A 149 -6.80 3.27 -12.00
CA MET A 149 -7.83 4.30 -11.99
C MET A 149 -7.24 5.70 -11.89
N TYR A 150 -7.92 6.70 -12.47
CA TYR A 150 -7.54 8.11 -12.37
C TYR A 150 -8.79 9.00 -12.37
N ALA A 151 -8.64 10.20 -11.83
CA ALA A 151 -9.68 11.23 -11.81
C ALA A 151 -9.80 11.93 -13.19
N PRO A 152 -10.98 12.45 -13.57
CA PRO A 152 -12.25 12.41 -12.83
C PRO A 152 -13.01 11.09 -12.97
N ASP A 153 -12.70 10.25 -13.96
CA ASP A 153 -13.45 9.07 -14.40
C ASP A 153 -13.78 8.10 -13.26
N CYS A 154 -12.82 7.89 -12.33
CA CYS A 154 -13.03 6.97 -11.22
C CYS A 154 -14.10 7.49 -10.25
N TYR A 155 -14.14 8.79 -9.99
CA TYR A 155 -15.15 9.41 -9.13
C TYR A 155 -16.52 9.47 -9.78
N ASP A 156 -16.57 9.67 -11.12
CA ASP A 156 -17.82 9.63 -11.88
C ASP A 156 -18.45 8.24 -11.85
N LYS A 157 -17.62 7.19 -11.94
CA LYS A 157 -18.10 5.79 -11.99
C LYS A 157 -18.41 5.21 -10.62
N LEU A 158 -17.57 5.50 -9.62
CA LEU A 158 -17.58 4.81 -8.34
C LEU A 158 -18.07 5.72 -7.18
N GLY A 159 -18.20 7.04 -7.39
CA GLY A 159 -18.57 7.96 -6.33
C GLY A 159 -17.62 7.84 -5.11
N THR A 160 -18.21 7.75 -3.93
CA THR A 160 -17.46 7.61 -2.66
C THR A 160 -16.69 6.30 -2.53
N TYR A 161 -17.00 5.28 -3.32
CA TYR A 161 -16.19 4.05 -3.37
C TYR A 161 -14.79 4.28 -3.96
N ALA A 162 -14.61 5.36 -4.77
CA ALA A 162 -13.29 5.77 -5.26
C ALA A 162 -12.46 6.58 -4.23
N GLN A 163 -13.04 6.92 -3.08
CA GLN A 163 -12.39 7.73 -2.07
C GLN A 163 -11.35 6.91 -1.28
N MET A 164 -10.07 7.30 -1.38
CA MET A 164 -8.95 6.76 -0.62
C MET A 164 -7.95 7.87 -0.28
N ASN A 165 -7.00 7.62 0.61
CA ASN A 165 -5.94 8.54 1.03
C ASN A 165 -4.55 7.91 0.83
N PRO A 166 -3.64 8.58 0.05
CA PRO A 166 -3.88 9.77 -0.76
C PRO A 166 -4.86 9.50 -1.92
N PRO A 167 -5.49 10.54 -2.50
CA PRO A 167 -6.55 10.33 -3.49
C PRO A 167 -6.03 9.84 -4.84
N LEU A 168 -6.93 9.22 -5.61
CA LEU A 168 -6.75 9.02 -7.04
C LEU A 168 -6.68 10.39 -7.73
N ARG A 169 -5.64 10.59 -8.56
CA ARG A 169 -5.35 11.87 -9.20
C ARG A 169 -5.65 11.81 -10.70
N ASP A 170 -5.44 12.92 -11.40
CA ASP A 170 -5.65 12.99 -12.83
C ASP A 170 -4.68 12.13 -13.64
N LYS A 171 -4.95 12.03 -14.94
CA LYS A 171 -4.20 11.18 -15.87
C LYS A 171 -2.71 11.50 -15.93
N SER A 172 -2.30 12.76 -15.72
CA SER A 172 -0.87 13.13 -15.78
C SER A 172 -0.06 12.48 -14.66
N HIS A 173 -0.65 12.30 -13.49
CA HIS A 173 -0.06 11.57 -12.37
C HIS A 173 -0.04 10.07 -12.63
N TYR A 174 -1.17 9.52 -13.07
CA TYR A 174 -1.28 8.12 -13.47
C TYR A 174 -0.20 7.72 -14.50
N ASP A 175 -0.01 8.51 -15.55
CA ASP A 175 1.00 8.25 -16.56
C ASP A 175 2.42 8.26 -15.96
N ARG A 176 2.69 9.14 -14.98
CA ARG A 176 3.99 9.22 -14.31
C ARG A 176 4.23 8.05 -13.34
N LEU A 177 3.20 7.53 -12.70
CA LEU A 177 3.30 6.30 -11.91
C LEU A 177 3.66 5.10 -12.80
N TRP A 178 3.05 4.97 -13.97
CA TRP A 178 3.43 3.96 -14.95
C TRP A 178 4.85 4.15 -15.49
N TYR A 179 5.28 5.39 -15.68
CA TYR A 179 6.67 5.67 -16.00
C TYR A 179 7.62 5.15 -14.92
N ALA A 180 7.27 5.34 -13.64
CA ALA A 180 8.05 4.82 -12.52
C ALA A 180 8.16 3.30 -12.55
N VAL A 181 7.05 2.59 -12.75
CA VAL A 181 7.02 1.11 -12.84
C VAL A 181 7.88 0.62 -14.03
N LYS A 182 7.69 1.18 -15.22
CA LYS A 182 8.43 0.79 -16.43
C LYS A 182 9.94 0.99 -16.32
N ASN A 183 10.38 1.96 -15.52
CA ASN A 183 11.79 2.29 -15.34
C ASN A 183 12.36 1.77 -14.00
N ASN A 184 11.64 0.89 -13.29
CA ASN A 184 12.04 0.32 -12.00
C ASN A 184 12.43 1.39 -10.97
N LEU A 185 11.68 2.50 -10.94
CA LEU A 185 11.92 3.59 -9.99
C LEU A 185 11.22 3.34 -8.65
N ASN A 186 10.01 2.73 -8.67
CA ASN A 186 9.33 2.31 -7.45
C ASN A 186 9.95 1.02 -6.91
N ASP A 187 9.91 0.87 -5.61
CA ASP A 187 10.50 -0.28 -4.94
C ASP A 187 9.48 -1.38 -4.70
N THR A 188 8.25 -1.02 -4.32
CA THR A 188 7.20 -1.99 -4.02
C THR A 188 5.86 -1.65 -4.67
N ILE A 189 5.00 -2.66 -4.76
CA ILE A 189 3.57 -2.52 -5.04
C ILE A 189 2.81 -3.14 -3.88
N GLY A 190 2.12 -2.29 -3.11
CA GLY A 190 1.33 -2.67 -1.94
C GLY A 190 -0.16 -2.54 -2.21
N SER A 191 -0.98 -3.25 -1.44
CA SER A 191 -2.44 -3.26 -1.66
C SER A 191 -3.17 -2.08 -1.05
N ASP A 192 -2.59 -1.44 -0.05
CA ASP A 192 -3.28 -0.47 0.82
C ASP A 192 -4.70 -0.95 1.18
N HIS A 193 -4.80 -2.20 1.64
CA HIS A 193 -6.08 -2.83 1.98
C HIS A 193 -6.73 -2.15 3.19
N ALA A 194 -7.61 -1.19 2.93
CA ALA A 194 -8.34 -0.42 3.93
C ALA A 194 -9.86 -0.59 3.74
N PRO A 195 -10.43 -1.76 4.11
CA PRO A 195 -11.83 -2.08 3.87
C PRO A 195 -12.73 -1.33 4.85
N HIS A 196 -13.83 -0.79 4.32
CA HIS A 196 -14.93 -0.22 5.07
C HIS A 196 -16.23 -0.87 4.61
N LEU A 197 -17.21 -1.04 5.50
CA LEU A 197 -18.51 -1.60 5.14
C LEU A 197 -19.23 -0.74 4.09
N LYS A 198 -20.03 -1.35 3.23
CA LYS A 198 -20.80 -0.65 2.18
C LYS A 198 -21.61 0.52 2.74
N GLU A 199 -22.35 0.28 3.83
CA GLU A 199 -23.16 1.30 4.51
C GLU A 199 -22.36 2.55 4.93
N ASN A 200 -21.07 2.39 5.22
CA ASN A 200 -20.20 3.51 5.55
C ASN A 200 -19.69 4.20 4.28
N LYS A 201 -19.34 3.45 3.24
CA LYS A 201 -18.92 4.00 1.95
C LYS A 201 -20.04 4.76 1.22
N GLU A 202 -21.29 4.39 1.42
CA GLU A 202 -22.48 4.99 0.81
C GLU A 202 -22.90 6.31 1.50
N LYS A 203 -22.29 6.67 2.62
CA LYS A 203 -22.50 7.99 3.23
C LYS A 203 -22.10 9.09 2.28
N SER A 204 -22.87 10.18 2.29
CA SER A 204 -22.54 11.36 1.49
C SER A 204 -21.16 11.92 1.86
N TYR A 205 -20.36 12.25 0.84
CA TYR A 205 -19.07 12.90 1.03
C TYR A 205 -19.21 14.24 1.79
N PRO A 206 -18.38 14.59 2.77
CA PRO A 206 -17.15 13.91 3.18
C PRO A 206 -17.31 12.91 4.34
N ASN A 207 -18.53 12.48 4.69
CA ASN A 207 -18.77 11.59 5.82
C ASN A 207 -18.48 10.11 5.50
N SER A 208 -18.34 9.76 4.21
CA SER A 208 -17.84 8.45 3.79
C SER A 208 -16.35 8.31 4.14
N PRO A 209 -15.92 7.16 4.71
CA PRO A 209 -14.52 6.95 5.04
C PRO A 209 -13.67 6.73 3.77
N SER A 210 -12.42 7.19 3.82
CA SER A 210 -11.41 6.92 2.78
C SER A 210 -10.80 5.54 2.97
N GLY A 211 -10.67 4.78 1.89
CA GLY A 211 -10.06 3.46 1.85
C GLY A 211 -10.79 2.51 0.92
N MET A 212 -10.03 1.57 0.36
CA MET A 212 -10.50 0.54 -0.57
C MET A 212 -9.98 -0.83 -0.15
N PRO A 213 -10.76 -1.92 -0.33
CA PRO A 213 -10.20 -3.26 -0.26
C PRO A 213 -9.30 -3.52 -1.47
N GLY A 214 -8.14 -4.14 -1.25
CA GLY A 214 -7.15 -4.34 -2.33
C GLY A 214 -6.38 -5.66 -2.27
N VAL A 215 -6.29 -6.31 -1.10
CA VAL A 215 -5.39 -7.47 -0.92
C VAL A 215 -5.73 -8.65 -1.83
N GLN A 216 -7.01 -8.96 -2.02
CA GLN A 216 -7.44 -10.07 -2.88
C GLN A 216 -7.26 -9.76 -4.36
N THR A 217 -7.39 -8.50 -4.76
CA THR A 217 -7.37 -8.06 -6.16
C THR A 217 -6.01 -7.61 -6.65
N LEU A 218 -5.03 -7.37 -5.75
CA LEU A 218 -3.70 -6.90 -6.13
C LEU A 218 -3.09 -7.76 -7.25
N LEU A 219 -2.93 -9.06 -7.00
CA LEU A 219 -2.25 -9.94 -7.93
C LEU A 219 -3.01 -10.12 -9.26
N PRO A 220 -4.32 -10.43 -9.30
CA PRO A 220 -5.05 -10.51 -10.56
C PRO A 220 -5.01 -9.22 -11.40
N VAL A 221 -5.15 -8.05 -10.77
CA VAL A 221 -5.07 -6.75 -11.48
C VAL A 221 -3.69 -6.55 -12.08
N MET A 222 -2.63 -6.85 -11.33
CA MET A 222 -1.26 -6.68 -11.84
C MET A 222 -0.90 -7.71 -12.93
N LEU A 223 -1.39 -8.96 -12.84
CA LEU A 223 -1.24 -9.96 -13.90
C LEU A 223 -1.96 -9.53 -15.19
N ASN A 224 -3.13 -8.89 -15.08
CA ASN A 224 -3.79 -8.31 -16.24
C ASN A 224 -2.93 -7.20 -16.88
N HIS A 225 -2.35 -6.32 -16.06
CA HIS A 225 -1.44 -5.28 -16.58
C HIS A 225 -0.19 -5.85 -17.26
N ILE A 226 0.30 -7.04 -16.83
CA ILE A 226 1.35 -7.77 -17.58
C ILE A 226 0.82 -8.22 -18.94
N ASN A 227 -0.38 -8.82 -18.99
CA ASN A 227 -1.01 -9.23 -20.25
C ASN A 227 -1.27 -8.04 -21.21
N ASP A 228 -1.49 -6.84 -20.67
CA ASP A 228 -1.62 -5.60 -21.41
C ASP A 228 -0.26 -4.99 -21.83
N GLY A 229 0.87 -5.65 -21.49
CA GLY A 229 2.22 -5.18 -21.83
C GLY A 229 2.68 -3.94 -21.07
N LYS A 230 2.06 -3.63 -19.95
CA LYS A 230 2.40 -2.44 -19.14
C LYS A 230 3.62 -2.63 -18.24
N LEU A 231 3.88 -3.86 -17.79
CA LEU A 231 5.08 -4.26 -17.04
C LEU A 231 5.42 -5.73 -17.32
N SER A 232 6.64 -6.14 -17.00
CA SER A 232 7.05 -7.54 -17.08
C SER A 232 6.72 -8.33 -15.82
N LEU A 233 6.70 -9.66 -15.92
CA LEU A 233 6.57 -10.53 -14.72
C LEU A 233 7.73 -10.30 -13.76
N GLU A 234 8.95 -10.14 -14.26
CA GLU A 234 10.13 -9.86 -13.43
C GLU A 234 9.98 -8.56 -12.64
N GLN A 235 9.50 -7.47 -13.28
CA GLN A 235 9.22 -6.21 -12.61
C GLN A 235 8.20 -6.38 -11.49
N LEU A 236 7.13 -7.14 -11.73
CA LEU A 236 6.14 -7.42 -10.70
C LEU A 236 6.76 -8.24 -9.55
N MET A 237 7.51 -9.29 -9.85
CA MET A 237 8.16 -10.14 -8.84
C MET A 237 9.14 -9.34 -7.98
N ASN A 238 9.91 -8.43 -8.57
CA ASN A 238 10.77 -7.52 -7.82
C ASN A 238 9.96 -6.69 -6.83
N CYS A 239 8.84 -6.10 -7.26
CA CYS A 239 8.04 -5.20 -6.43
C CYS A 239 7.23 -5.90 -5.32
N ILE A 240 6.81 -7.16 -5.49
CA ILE A 240 5.94 -7.84 -4.52
C ILE A 240 6.61 -8.98 -3.75
N CYS A 241 7.80 -9.44 -4.18
CA CYS A 241 8.53 -10.52 -3.53
C CYS A 241 9.91 -10.07 -3.05
N GLU A 242 10.82 -9.71 -3.98
CA GLU A 242 12.24 -9.48 -3.65
C GLU A 242 12.49 -8.20 -2.87
N ASN A 243 11.97 -7.07 -3.35
CA ASN A 243 12.22 -5.78 -2.72
C ASN A 243 11.62 -5.65 -1.33
N PRO A 244 10.37 -6.13 -1.06
CA PRO A 244 9.86 -6.18 0.31
C PRO A 244 10.78 -6.93 1.27
N VAL A 245 11.34 -8.06 0.84
CA VAL A 245 12.28 -8.85 1.65
C VAL A 245 13.54 -8.03 1.97
N LYS A 246 14.11 -7.34 0.99
CA LYS A 246 15.31 -6.50 1.14
C LYS A 246 15.05 -5.27 2.03
N ILE A 247 13.92 -4.60 1.83
CA ILE A 247 13.54 -3.38 2.56
C ILE A 247 13.32 -3.68 4.05
N PHE A 248 12.52 -4.70 4.33
CA PHE A 248 12.11 -5.05 5.69
C PHE A 248 13.05 -6.04 6.38
N GLY A 249 14.00 -6.64 5.66
CA GLY A 249 14.95 -7.61 6.22
C GLY A 249 14.30 -8.96 6.53
N ILE A 250 13.31 -9.37 5.76
CA ILE A 250 12.61 -10.66 5.95
C ILE A 250 13.55 -11.80 5.61
N LYS A 251 13.64 -12.82 6.47
CA LYS A 251 14.52 -13.97 6.28
C LYS A 251 13.82 -15.10 5.55
N ASP A 252 14.57 -15.85 4.78
CA ASP A 252 14.22 -17.12 4.15
C ASP A 252 13.01 -17.05 3.19
N LYS A 253 12.73 -15.86 2.60
CA LYS A 253 11.60 -15.61 1.69
C LYS A 253 11.98 -14.74 0.49
N GLY A 254 11.04 -14.60 -0.44
CA GLY A 254 11.14 -13.71 -1.60
C GLY A 254 11.89 -14.28 -2.81
N PHE A 255 12.52 -15.43 -2.67
CA PHE A 255 13.31 -16.07 -3.72
C PHE A 255 13.00 -17.58 -3.77
N ILE A 256 13.03 -18.15 -4.96
CA ILE A 256 13.03 -19.60 -5.15
C ILE A 256 14.48 -20.07 -5.04
N LYS A 257 14.87 -20.51 -3.85
CA LYS A 257 16.23 -20.89 -3.51
C LYS A 257 16.23 -22.02 -2.49
N GLU A 258 17.20 -22.94 -2.60
CA GLU A 258 17.41 -23.99 -1.62
C GLU A 258 17.66 -23.39 -0.23
N GLY A 259 17.01 -23.96 0.79
CA GLY A 259 17.06 -23.48 2.18
C GLY A 259 16.04 -22.38 2.53
N PHE A 260 15.29 -21.85 1.52
CA PHE A 260 14.22 -20.90 1.75
C PHE A 260 12.88 -21.59 1.99
N ASP A 261 11.93 -20.87 2.60
CA ASP A 261 10.59 -21.37 2.81
C ASP A 261 9.90 -21.70 1.48
N ALA A 262 9.21 -22.83 1.42
CA ALA A 262 8.47 -23.26 0.24
C ALA A 262 7.11 -22.50 0.16
N ASP A 263 7.19 -21.21 -0.09
CA ASP A 263 6.04 -20.32 -0.29
C ASP A 263 5.93 -19.95 -1.78
N PHE A 264 4.88 -20.42 -2.44
CA PHE A 264 4.68 -20.22 -3.87
C PHE A 264 3.27 -19.77 -4.20
N THR A 265 3.14 -18.95 -5.22
CA THR A 265 1.87 -18.71 -5.90
C THR A 265 2.00 -19.18 -7.34
N ILE A 266 1.17 -20.14 -7.74
CA ILE A 266 1.07 -20.61 -9.12
C ILE A 266 0.00 -19.76 -9.81
N VAL A 267 0.34 -19.17 -10.95
CA VAL A 267 -0.55 -18.32 -11.74
C VAL A 267 -0.83 -18.92 -13.12
N ASP A 268 -2.06 -18.79 -13.59
CA ASP A 268 -2.42 -19.05 -14.99
C ASP A 268 -2.55 -17.70 -15.69
N MET A 269 -1.59 -17.37 -16.55
CA MET A 269 -1.54 -16.11 -17.29
C MET A 269 -2.61 -15.98 -18.37
N ASN A 270 -3.26 -17.07 -18.77
CA ASN A 270 -4.27 -17.09 -19.82
C ASN A 270 -5.71 -17.13 -19.31
N LYS A 271 -5.90 -17.58 -18.06
CA LYS A 271 -7.23 -17.73 -17.47
C LYS A 271 -7.89 -16.35 -17.30
N LYS A 272 -9.08 -16.23 -17.87
CA LYS A 272 -9.93 -15.03 -17.73
C LYS A 272 -10.83 -15.17 -16.52
N ILE A 273 -11.00 -14.09 -15.79
CA ILE A 273 -11.92 -13.98 -14.65
C ILE A 273 -12.66 -12.66 -14.72
N THR A 274 -13.88 -12.62 -14.19
CA THR A 274 -14.59 -11.37 -13.89
C THR A 274 -14.57 -11.17 -12.38
N ILE A 275 -14.02 -10.05 -11.93
CA ILE A 275 -14.07 -9.68 -10.50
C ILE A 275 -15.51 -9.34 -10.13
N LYS A 276 -16.00 -9.91 -9.04
CA LYS A 276 -17.36 -9.64 -8.55
C LYS A 276 -17.37 -9.42 -7.06
N ASN A 277 -18.17 -8.48 -6.60
CA ASN A 277 -18.37 -8.19 -5.19
C ASN A 277 -18.74 -9.43 -4.37
N GLU A 278 -19.54 -10.34 -4.95
CA GLU A 278 -19.99 -11.59 -4.30
C GLU A 278 -18.84 -12.57 -3.99
N ASN A 279 -17.69 -12.42 -4.70
CA ASN A 279 -16.53 -13.29 -4.54
C ASN A 279 -15.44 -12.66 -3.65
N ILE A 280 -15.73 -11.54 -2.98
CA ILE A 280 -14.79 -10.87 -2.10
C ILE A 280 -14.87 -11.46 -0.70
N GLU A 281 -13.77 -12.08 -0.26
CA GLU A 281 -13.64 -12.73 1.05
C GLU A 281 -13.62 -11.73 2.22
N SER A 282 -13.20 -10.49 1.96
CA SER A 282 -13.25 -9.43 2.96
C SER A 282 -14.69 -9.15 3.39
N LYS A 283 -14.92 -9.04 4.70
CA LYS A 283 -16.24 -8.76 5.29
C LYS A 283 -16.89 -7.45 4.78
N CYS A 284 -16.14 -6.59 4.12
CA CYS A 284 -16.70 -5.38 3.50
C CYS A 284 -17.62 -5.69 2.32
N GLY A 285 -17.47 -6.85 1.65
CA GLY A 285 -18.35 -7.36 0.61
C GLY A 285 -18.38 -6.52 -0.68
N TRP A 286 -17.27 -5.79 -0.98
CA TRP A 286 -17.15 -5.00 -2.21
C TRP A 286 -15.69 -4.84 -2.64
N THR A 287 -15.49 -4.43 -3.88
CA THR A 287 -14.19 -4.04 -4.44
C THR A 287 -14.35 -2.91 -5.46
N PRO A 288 -13.37 -1.99 -5.60
CA PRO A 288 -13.41 -0.97 -6.65
C PRO A 288 -13.28 -1.56 -8.06
N PHE A 289 -12.95 -2.83 -8.17
CA PHE A 289 -12.77 -3.56 -9.44
C PHE A 289 -13.97 -4.43 -9.82
N ASP A 290 -15.14 -4.24 -9.17
CA ASP A 290 -16.35 -4.99 -9.52
C ASP A 290 -16.69 -4.86 -11.01
N GLY A 291 -16.95 -5.99 -11.68
CA GLY A 291 -17.23 -6.03 -13.11
C GLY A 291 -15.99 -6.00 -14.03
N TYR A 292 -14.78 -5.85 -13.51
CA TYR A 292 -13.57 -5.89 -14.33
C TYR A 292 -13.32 -7.31 -14.87
N GLU A 293 -13.15 -7.41 -16.18
CA GLU A 293 -12.68 -8.62 -16.84
C GLU A 293 -11.15 -8.60 -16.87
N LEU A 294 -10.53 -9.56 -16.22
CA LEU A 294 -9.07 -9.65 -16.10
C LEU A 294 -8.55 -10.93 -16.75
N LYS A 295 -7.35 -10.86 -17.30
CA LYS A 295 -6.59 -12.00 -17.81
C LYS A 295 -5.36 -12.22 -16.95
N GLY A 296 -5.21 -13.43 -16.41
CA GLY A 296 -4.20 -13.82 -15.43
C GLY A 296 -4.77 -13.88 -14.01
N THR A 297 -4.61 -15.04 -13.37
CA THR A 297 -5.11 -15.23 -12.00
C THR A 297 -4.27 -16.25 -11.24
N PRO A 298 -4.11 -16.13 -9.90
CA PRO A 298 -3.56 -17.19 -9.08
C PRO A 298 -4.49 -18.42 -9.08
N VAL A 299 -3.92 -19.58 -9.28
CA VAL A 299 -4.65 -20.87 -9.29
C VAL A 299 -4.27 -21.74 -8.11
N SER A 300 -3.13 -21.52 -7.48
CA SER A 300 -2.75 -22.19 -6.24
C SER A 300 -1.82 -21.32 -5.40
N THR A 301 -1.99 -21.38 -4.09
CA THR A 301 -1.08 -20.79 -3.11
C THR A 301 -0.56 -21.86 -2.17
N ILE A 302 0.75 -21.95 -2.05
CA ILE A 302 1.48 -22.89 -1.21
C ILE A 302 2.20 -22.07 -0.14
N ILE A 303 2.01 -22.44 1.13
CA ILE A 303 2.66 -21.79 2.28
C ILE A 303 3.36 -22.87 3.10
N SER A 304 4.66 -22.70 3.32
CA SER A 304 5.51 -23.69 4.03
C SER A 304 5.36 -25.11 3.46
N GLY A 305 5.27 -25.23 2.12
CA GLY A 305 5.11 -26.50 1.41
C GLY A 305 3.71 -27.08 1.41
N GLN A 306 2.72 -26.43 2.01
CA GLN A 306 1.32 -26.90 2.04
C GLN A 306 0.44 -26.06 1.12
N ILE A 307 -0.42 -26.71 0.35
CA ILE A 307 -1.41 -26.01 -0.50
C ILE A 307 -2.48 -25.39 0.43
N LYS A 308 -2.53 -24.07 0.49
CA LYS A 308 -3.51 -23.32 1.29
C LYS A 308 -4.65 -22.72 0.46
N MET A 309 -4.49 -22.66 -0.87
CA MET A 309 -5.55 -22.29 -1.81
C MET A 309 -5.37 -23.05 -3.11
N LYS A 310 -6.46 -23.53 -3.70
CA LYS A 310 -6.51 -24.09 -5.04
C LYS A 310 -7.81 -23.70 -5.72
N ASP A 311 -7.70 -23.15 -6.93
CA ASP A 311 -8.82 -22.70 -7.77
C ASP A 311 -9.85 -21.82 -7.03
N GLY A 312 -9.36 -20.92 -6.15
CA GLY A 312 -10.18 -20.01 -5.35
C GLY A 312 -10.70 -20.61 -4.03
N ILE A 313 -10.47 -21.91 -3.78
CA ILE A 313 -10.92 -22.58 -2.55
C ILE A 313 -9.80 -22.56 -1.52
N ILE A 314 -10.05 -22.04 -0.33
CA ILE A 314 -9.14 -22.09 0.82
C ILE A 314 -9.13 -23.50 1.40
N LEU A 315 -7.94 -24.04 1.70
CA LEU A 315 -7.73 -25.43 2.12
C LEU A 315 -6.99 -25.50 3.46
N GLY A 316 -7.35 -26.51 4.26
CA GLY A 316 -6.73 -26.81 5.56
C GLY A 316 -6.99 -25.73 6.61
N ASP A 317 -6.14 -25.72 7.64
CA ASP A 317 -6.26 -24.83 8.78
C ASP A 317 -5.38 -23.56 8.65
N PRO A 318 -5.70 -22.47 9.39
CA PRO A 318 -4.92 -21.24 9.40
C PRO A 318 -3.63 -21.42 10.25
N GLU A 319 -2.56 -21.88 9.61
CA GLU A 319 -1.26 -22.19 10.22
C GLU A 319 -0.16 -21.17 9.90
N GLY A 320 -0.53 -19.98 9.45
CA GLY A 320 0.40 -18.90 9.17
C GLY A 320 1.27 -18.56 10.39
N LYS A 321 2.55 -18.28 10.15
CA LYS A 321 3.56 -18.00 11.18
C LYS A 321 3.99 -16.54 11.14
N SER A 322 4.47 -16.05 12.28
CA SER A 322 5.16 -14.77 12.35
C SER A 322 6.41 -14.79 11.46
N LEU A 323 6.60 -13.73 10.68
CA LEU A 323 7.80 -13.56 9.87
C LEU A 323 9.03 -13.30 10.76
N LYS A 324 10.20 -13.70 10.27
CA LYS A 324 11.51 -13.46 10.90
C LYS A 324 12.23 -12.30 10.20
N PHE A 325 12.93 -11.47 10.98
CA PHE A 325 13.65 -10.29 10.52
C PHE A 325 15.11 -10.29 10.97
#